data_b22731c91610fcecbbbc1e468846dcbb
#
_entry.id   b22731c91610fcecbbbc1e468846dcbb
#
_cell.length_a   1.000
_cell.length_b   1.000
_cell.length_c   1.000
_cell.angle_alpha   90.00
_cell.angle_beta   90.00
_cell.angle_gamma   90.00
#
_symmetry.space_group_name_H-M   'P 1'
#
loop_
_entity.id
_entity.type
_entity.pdbx_description
1 polymer ?
#
loop_
_entity_poly.entity_id
_entity_poly.type
_entity_poly.pdbx_seq_one_letter_code
_entity_poly.pdbx_strand_id
1 'polypeptide(L)' 'MKTPVFMKIEHSFTVPGYTVLCFKEALPAGWRSLFVDGKEYTPEVVYGIPNAIGVKGEVGNIVGKSVRFTS' A
#
# COMPACT_ATOMS: atom_id res chain seq x y z
N MET A 1 8.53 -11.42 18.18
CA MET A 1 7.74 -10.23 17.84
C MET A 1 8.20 -9.67 16.51
N LYS A 2 7.29 -9.46 15.60
CA LYS A 2 7.64 -8.93 14.27
C LYS A 2 7.58 -7.41 14.28
N THR A 3 8.61 -6.79 13.69
CA THR A 3 8.70 -5.35 13.57
C THR A 3 7.89 -4.91 12.36
N PRO A 4 7.06 -3.89 12.46
CA PRO A 4 6.35 -3.38 11.28
C PRO A 4 7.34 -2.81 10.26
N VAL A 5 7.00 -2.95 8.99
CA VAL A 5 7.80 -2.45 7.88
C VAL A 5 7.14 -1.19 7.33
N PHE A 6 7.91 -0.14 7.15
CA PHE A 6 7.43 1.11 6.58
C PHE A 6 8.00 1.28 5.17
N MET A 7 7.13 1.66 4.23
CA MET A 7 7.55 1.95 2.87
C MET A 7 6.88 3.23 2.39
N LYS A 8 7.65 4.06 1.71
CA LYS A 8 7.14 5.33 1.18
C LYS A 8 6.45 5.11 -0.16
N ILE A 9 5.27 5.70 -0.31
CA ILE A 9 4.51 5.63 -1.56
C ILE A 9 5.16 6.55 -2.58
N GLU A 10 5.62 5.99 -3.70
CA GLU A 10 6.25 6.76 -4.77
C GLU A 10 5.22 7.33 -5.73
N HIS A 11 4.24 6.51 -6.12
CA HIS A 11 3.14 6.93 -6.99
C HIS A 11 1.84 6.32 -6.51
N SER A 12 0.74 6.98 -6.82
CA SER A 12 -0.58 6.40 -6.61
C SER A 12 -1.51 6.84 -7.73
N PHE A 13 -2.46 5.99 -8.07
CA PHE A 13 -3.52 6.35 -9.00
C PHE A 13 -4.79 5.60 -8.63
N THR A 14 -5.92 6.20 -8.97
CA THR A 14 -7.23 5.65 -8.65
C THR A 14 -7.81 4.93 -9.87
N VAL A 15 -8.33 3.75 -9.64
CA VAL A 15 -9.10 3.00 -10.64
C VAL A 15 -10.49 2.78 -10.06
N PRO A 16 -11.48 2.35 -10.86
CA PRO A 16 -12.82 2.10 -10.33
C PRO A 16 -12.77 1.09 -9.18
N GLY A 17 -13.21 1.53 -8.01
CA GLY A 17 -13.32 0.67 -6.83
C GLY A 17 -12.11 0.63 -5.91
N TYR A 18 -10.92 1.09 -6.33
CA TYR A 18 -9.75 1.07 -5.45
C TYR A 18 -8.65 2.02 -5.92
N THR A 19 -7.65 2.19 -5.06
CA THR A 19 -6.48 3.02 -5.33
C THR A 19 -5.25 2.11 -5.41
N VAL A 20 -4.41 2.32 -6.42
CA VAL A 20 -3.16 1.57 -6.58
C VAL A 20 -2.02 2.37 -5.99
N LEU A 21 -1.24 1.74 -5.10
CA LEU A 21 -0.07 2.32 -4.47
C LEU A 21 1.17 1.68 -5.08
N CYS A 22 2.07 2.50 -5.59
CA CYS A 22 3.31 2.02 -6.21
C CYS A 22 4.50 2.39 -5.34
N PHE A 23 5.42 1.45 -5.18
CA PHE A 23 6.60 1.61 -4.35
C PHE A 23 7.87 1.46 -5.19
N LYS A 24 8.94 2.07 -4.73
CA LYS A 24 10.24 1.98 -5.40
C LYS A 24 10.89 0.61 -5.19
N GLU A 25 10.65 0.01 -4.03
CA GLU A 25 11.25 -1.26 -3.65
C GLU A 25 10.22 -2.38 -3.60
N ALA A 26 10.69 -3.62 -3.54
CA ALA A 26 9.82 -4.77 -3.45
C ALA A 26 9.01 -4.74 -2.14
N LEU A 27 7.78 -5.21 -2.22
CA LEU A 27 6.92 -5.29 -1.04
C LEU A 27 7.45 -6.30 -0.05
N PRO A 28 7.27 -6.07 1.27
CA PRO A 28 7.69 -7.04 2.26
C PRO A 28 6.88 -8.33 2.16
N ALA A 29 7.45 -9.42 2.64
CA ALA A 29 6.78 -10.71 2.67
C ALA A 29 6.06 -10.91 4.00
N GLY A 30 4.99 -11.72 3.98
CA GLY A 30 4.32 -12.17 5.21
C GLY A 30 3.44 -11.14 5.90
N TRP A 31 3.23 -9.99 5.30
CA TRP A 31 2.35 -8.99 5.91
C TRP A 31 0.87 -9.34 5.67
N ARG A 32 0.01 -8.87 6.56
CA ARG A 32 -1.43 -9.10 6.47
C ARG A 32 -2.25 -7.85 6.39
N SER A 33 -1.77 -6.77 7.01
CA SER A 33 -2.49 -5.51 7.08
C SER A 33 -1.59 -4.37 6.67
N LEU A 34 -2.19 -3.31 6.14
CA LEU A 34 -1.46 -2.10 5.84
C LEU A 34 -2.21 -0.90 6.37
N PHE A 35 -1.46 0.10 6.81
CA PHE A 35 -2.01 1.32 7.39
C PHE A 35 -1.37 2.53 6.71
N VAL A 36 -2.19 3.51 6.35
CA VAL A 36 -1.73 4.81 5.86
C VAL A 36 -2.33 5.87 6.79
N ASP A 37 -1.48 6.70 7.37
CA ASP A 37 -1.91 7.72 8.34
C ASP A 37 -2.72 7.15 9.49
N GLY A 38 -2.36 5.94 9.93
CA GLY A 38 -3.06 5.29 11.04
C GLY A 38 -4.38 4.64 10.68
N LYS A 39 -4.80 4.70 9.42
CA LYS A 39 -6.02 4.07 8.95
C LYS A 39 -5.70 2.76 8.23
N GLU A 40 -6.38 1.70 8.62
CA GLU A 40 -6.21 0.39 7.98
C GLU A 40 -6.97 0.33 6.66
N TYR A 41 -6.34 -0.29 5.66
CA TYR A 41 -6.96 -0.50 4.35
C TYR A 41 -6.90 -1.97 3.98
N THR A 42 -7.92 -2.40 3.21
CA THR A 42 -7.99 -3.77 2.71
C THR A 42 -7.13 -3.89 1.45
N PRO A 43 -6.14 -4.78 1.42
CA PRO A 43 -5.28 -4.95 0.25
C PRO A 43 -5.98 -5.70 -0.87
N GLU A 44 -5.63 -5.32 -2.11
CA GLU A 44 -6.08 -5.97 -3.33
C GLU A 44 -4.87 -6.31 -4.18
N VAL A 45 -4.90 -7.44 -4.86
CA VAL A 45 -3.79 -7.85 -5.72
C VAL A 45 -3.83 -7.04 -7.01
N VAL A 46 -2.66 -6.54 -7.41
CA VAL A 46 -2.51 -5.78 -8.66
C VAL A 46 -1.59 -6.57 -9.58
N TYR A 47 -2.08 -6.86 -10.78
CA TYR A 47 -1.31 -7.59 -11.78
C TYR A 47 -0.70 -6.64 -12.79
N GLY A 48 0.50 -6.99 -13.28
CA GLY A 48 1.14 -6.25 -14.36
C GLY A 48 1.93 -5.02 -13.93
N ILE A 49 1.89 -4.64 -12.66
CA ILE A 49 2.64 -3.51 -12.13
C ILE A 49 3.53 -4.02 -11.00
N PRO A 50 4.87 -3.96 -11.17
CA PRO A 50 5.75 -4.42 -10.10
C PRO A 50 5.70 -3.49 -8.89
N ASN A 51 5.93 -4.07 -7.71
CA ASN A 51 6.00 -3.31 -6.47
C ASN A 51 4.76 -2.44 -6.21
N ALA A 52 3.60 -2.97 -6.55
CA ALA A 52 2.35 -2.24 -6.41
C ALA A 52 1.33 -3.05 -5.62
N ILE A 53 0.46 -2.34 -4.91
CA ILE A 53 -0.65 -2.95 -4.19
C ILE A 53 -1.87 -2.04 -4.32
N GLY A 54 -3.04 -2.65 -4.47
CA GLY A 54 -4.29 -1.92 -4.45
C GLY A 54 -4.84 -1.84 -3.04
N VAL A 55 -5.52 -0.74 -2.72
CA VAL A 55 -6.30 -0.64 -1.48
C VAL A 55 -7.72 -0.26 -1.85
N LYS A 56 -8.67 -0.88 -1.20
CA LYS A 56 -10.08 -0.70 -1.52
C LYS A 56 -10.53 0.72 -1.21
N GLY A 57 -11.26 1.33 -2.13
CA GLY A 57 -11.79 2.68 -1.97
C GLY A 57 -10.85 3.75 -2.50
N GLU A 58 -11.23 5.01 -2.29
CA GLU A 58 -10.44 6.16 -2.67
C GLU A 58 -9.67 6.67 -1.46
N VAL A 59 -8.38 6.82 -1.60
CA VAL A 59 -7.50 7.18 -0.48
C VAL A 59 -7.08 8.65 -0.52
N GLY A 60 -7.28 9.32 -1.65
CA GLY A 60 -6.89 10.72 -1.79
C GLY A 60 -5.41 10.87 -2.11
N ASN A 61 -4.86 12.06 -1.81
CA ASN A 61 -3.46 12.35 -2.12
C ASN A 61 -2.54 11.80 -1.03
N ILE A 62 -1.90 10.67 -1.32
CA ILE A 62 -1.05 9.96 -0.36
C ILE A 62 0.38 9.74 -0.87
N VAL A 63 0.72 10.31 -2.02
CA VAL A 63 2.09 10.21 -2.54
C VAL A 63 3.05 10.88 -1.55
N GLY A 64 4.13 10.18 -1.24
CA GLY A 64 5.10 10.63 -0.24
C GLY A 64 4.82 10.19 1.18
N LYS A 65 3.64 9.68 1.46
CA LYS A 65 3.30 9.15 2.78
C LYS A 65 3.85 7.74 2.96
N SER A 66 4.05 7.35 4.22
CA SER A 66 4.55 6.03 4.54
C SER A 66 3.39 5.07 4.78
N VAL A 67 3.55 3.85 4.26
CA VAL A 67 2.63 2.76 4.53
C VAL A 67 3.29 1.86 5.57
N ARG A 68 2.53 1.51 6.60
CA ARG A 68 2.99 0.56 7.62
C ARG A 68 2.40 -0.80 7.30
N PHE A 69 3.26 -1.78 7.06
CA PHE A 69 2.84 -3.17 6.86
C PHE A 69 3.02 -3.93 8.16
N THR A 70 1.98 -4.64 8.58
CA THR A 70 2.01 -5.44 9.81
C THR A 70 1.64 -6.88 9.49
N SER A 71 2.09 -7.79 10.31
CA SER A 71 1.79 -9.21 10.16
C SER A 71 0.83 -9.72 11.24
#